data_83da25a82566c1f05a09d11561d595fb
#
_entry.id   83da25a82566c1f05a09d11561d595fb
#
_cell.length_a   1.000
_cell.length_b   1.000
_cell.length_c   1.000
_cell.angle_alpha   90.00
_cell.angle_beta   90.00
_cell.angle_gamma   90.00
#
_symmetry.space_group_name_H-M   'P 1'
#
loop_
_entity.id
_entity.type
_entity.pdbx_description
1 polymer ?
#
loop_
_entity_poly.entity_id
_entity_poly.type
_entity_poly.pdbx_seq_one_letter_code
_entity_poly.pdbx_strand_id
1 'polypeptide(L)'
;MEKKLLLLIFIVFLSANAQDLKSPSEFLGYALGSEFSRHHEVVDYYTYLAENASDRVKLTTYGKTNERRPLLLAYVSSAENMANLETIRQEHLKATKGEGNASKAIVWLSYNVHGNESVGTESSMLTIYELLTSKKEYLENTVVIIDPCLNPDGRDRYNNWYLQYKNTPYELDPNSKEHHEGWWTGRSNHYMFDLN
;
A
#
# COMPACT_ATOMS: atom_id res chain seq x y z
N MET A 1 -61.61 28.48 -8.08
CA MET A 1 -60.19 28.93 -8.22
C MET A 1 -59.27 27.90 -7.62
N GLU A 2 -58.73 27.02 -8.46
CA GLU A 2 -57.81 25.96 -8.04
C GLU A 2 -56.39 26.53 -7.96
N LYS A 3 -55.81 26.47 -6.74
CA LYS A 3 -54.40 26.83 -6.51
C LYS A 3 -53.55 25.65 -6.94
N LYS A 4 -52.90 25.73 -8.10
CA LYS A 4 -51.87 24.79 -8.53
C LYS A 4 -50.63 25.05 -7.67
N LEU A 5 -50.32 24.11 -6.77
CA LEU A 5 -49.09 24.07 -5.96
C LEU A 5 -47.97 23.58 -6.87
N LEU A 6 -47.10 24.48 -7.30
CA LEU A 6 -45.89 24.11 -8.06
C LEU A 6 -44.85 23.55 -7.06
N LEU A 7 -44.69 22.24 -7.04
CA LEU A 7 -43.63 21.60 -6.29
C LEU A 7 -42.29 21.71 -7.05
N LEU A 8 -41.47 22.67 -6.67
CA LEU A 8 -40.14 22.83 -7.24
C LEU A 8 -39.22 21.74 -6.61
N ILE A 9 -39.00 20.64 -7.33
CA ILE A 9 -38.03 19.62 -6.93
C ILE A 9 -36.63 20.19 -7.22
N PHE A 10 -35.95 20.62 -6.19
CA PHE A 10 -34.53 21.02 -6.24
C PHE A 10 -33.72 19.73 -6.30
N ILE A 11 -33.40 19.25 -7.51
CA ILE A 11 -32.44 18.15 -7.69
C ILE A 11 -31.05 18.76 -7.46
N VAL A 12 -30.56 18.62 -6.24
CA VAL A 12 -29.15 18.90 -5.94
C VAL A 12 -28.34 17.78 -6.58
N PHE A 13 -27.78 18.05 -7.74
CA PHE A 13 -26.69 17.24 -8.27
C PHE A 13 -25.51 17.44 -7.33
N LEU A 14 -25.35 16.54 -6.37
CA LEU A 14 -24.09 16.34 -5.70
C LEU A 14 -23.13 15.78 -6.77
N SER A 15 -22.46 16.68 -7.48
CA SER A 15 -21.27 16.33 -8.22
C SER A 15 -20.29 15.82 -7.17
N ALA A 16 -20.23 14.51 -6.99
CA ALA A 16 -19.12 13.90 -6.30
C ALA A 16 -17.89 14.23 -7.15
N ASN A 17 -17.23 15.35 -6.86
CA ASN A 17 -15.90 15.58 -7.34
C ASN A 17 -15.08 14.41 -6.78
N ALA A 18 -14.78 13.42 -7.62
CA ALA A 18 -13.78 12.45 -7.28
C ALA A 18 -12.49 13.26 -7.07
N GLN A 19 -12.16 13.49 -5.81
CA GLN A 19 -10.93 14.18 -5.47
C GLN A 19 -9.79 13.30 -6.00
N ASP A 20 -8.90 13.88 -6.80
CA ASP A 20 -7.74 13.16 -7.27
C ASP A 20 -6.96 12.59 -6.08
N LEU A 21 -6.61 11.32 -6.17
CA LEU A 21 -5.83 10.67 -5.12
C LEU A 21 -4.47 11.37 -4.99
N LYS A 22 -4.07 11.70 -3.77
CA LYS A 22 -2.73 12.24 -3.54
C LYS A 22 -1.69 11.18 -3.88
N SER A 23 -0.66 11.60 -4.61
CA SER A 23 0.55 10.79 -4.78
C SER A 23 1.24 10.55 -3.42
N PRO A 24 2.12 9.54 -3.32
CA PRO A 24 2.90 9.34 -2.10
C PRO A 24 3.65 10.60 -1.66
N SER A 25 4.25 11.33 -2.60
CA SER A 25 4.99 12.58 -2.31
C SER A 25 4.10 13.69 -1.75
N GLU A 26 2.90 13.85 -2.31
CA GLU A 26 1.92 14.85 -1.80
C GLU A 26 1.36 14.47 -0.44
N PHE A 27 1.18 13.17 -0.18
CA PHE A 27 0.69 12.70 1.10
C PHE A 27 1.74 12.82 2.21
N LEU A 28 2.98 12.39 1.91
CA LEU A 28 4.08 12.39 2.86
C LEU A 28 4.67 13.78 3.11
N GLY A 29 4.50 14.73 2.17
CA GLY A 29 5.04 16.09 2.26
C GLY A 29 6.51 16.20 1.85
N TYR A 30 7.09 15.16 1.29
CA TYR A 30 8.45 15.13 0.72
C TYR A 30 8.49 14.27 -0.55
N ALA A 31 9.50 14.46 -1.39
CA ALA A 31 9.65 13.66 -2.60
C ALA A 31 9.89 12.19 -2.25
N LEU A 32 9.09 11.29 -2.82
CA LEU A 32 9.24 9.85 -2.59
C LEU A 32 10.66 9.40 -2.94
N GLY A 33 11.31 8.70 -2.03
CA GLY A 33 12.70 8.24 -2.18
C GLY A 33 13.76 9.25 -1.73
N SER A 34 13.39 10.50 -1.37
CA SER A 34 14.34 11.42 -0.73
C SER A 34 14.54 11.14 0.76
N GLU A 35 13.58 10.49 1.37
CA GLU A 35 13.57 10.01 2.75
C GLU A 35 13.03 8.58 2.80
N PHE A 36 13.27 7.87 3.90
CA PHE A 36 12.62 6.58 4.14
C PHE A 36 11.44 6.75 5.10
N SER A 37 10.24 6.40 4.63
CA SER A 37 9.02 6.46 5.43
C SER A 37 9.07 5.47 6.58
N ARG A 38 8.63 5.88 7.77
CA ARG A 38 8.37 4.95 8.88
C ARG A 38 7.14 4.09 8.59
N HIS A 39 7.05 2.95 9.23
CA HIS A 39 5.95 2.03 8.97
C HIS A 39 4.56 2.65 9.20
N HIS A 40 4.39 3.52 10.20
CA HIS A 40 3.11 4.18 10.44
C HIS A 40 2.69 5.10 9.27
N GLU A 41 3.64 5.82 8.64
CA GLU A 41 3.36 6.67 7.48
C GLU A 41 2.88 5.85 6.28
N VAL A 42 3.43 4.64 6.12
CA VAL A 42 2.97 3.67 5.10
C VAL A 42 1.55 3.20 5.41
N VAL A 43 1.28 2.83 6.67
CA VAL A 43 -0.07 2.43 7.13
C VAL A 43 -1.07 3.54 6.88
N ASP A 44 -0.73 4.78 7.21
CA ASP A 44 -1.58 5.95 7.03
C ASP A 44 -1.86 6.22 5.55
N TYR A 45 -0.85 6.07 4.67
CA TYR A 45 -1.05 6.23 3.23
C TYR A 45 -1.97 5.16 2.64
N TYR A 46 -1.77 3.89 3.00
CA TYR A 46 -2.65 2.80 2.55
C TYR A 46 -4.08 2.96 3.08
N THR A 47 -4.23 3.45 4.31
CA THR A 47 -5.54 3.77 4.90
C THR A 47 -6.21 4.90 4.11
N TYR A 48 -5.47 5.98 3.82
CA TYR A 48 -5.96 7.07 2.99
C TYR A 48 -6.45 6.58 1.62
N LEU A 49 -5.70 5.70 0.95
CA LEU A 49 -6.11 5.16 -0.34
C LEU A 49 -7.37 4.29 -0.23
N ALA A 50 -7.48 3.46 0.81
CA ALA A 50 -8.67 2.64 1.03
C ALA A 50 -9.92 3.47 1.34
N GLU A 51 -9.78 4.60 2.02
CA GLU A 51 -10.88 5.53 2.30
C GLU A 51 -11.33 6.32 1.06
N ASN A 52 -10.37 6.74 0.21
CA ASN A 52 -10.64 7.59 -0.95
C ASN A 52 -10.84 6.83 -2.26
N ALA A 53 -10.62 5.52 -2.29
CA ALA A 53 -10.87 4.62 -3.42
C ALA A 53 -11.52 3.31 -2.93
N SER A 54 -12.49 3.39 -2.02
CA SER A 54 -13.09 2.26 -1.33
C SER A 54 -13.81 1.25 -2.23
N ASP A 55 -14.16 1.64 -3.43
CA ASP A 55 -14.69 0.78 -4.49
C ASP A 55 -13.60 -0.08 -5.18
N ARG A 56 -12.33 0.29 -5.06
CA ARG A 56 -11.19 -0.34 -5.75
C ARG A 56 -10.11 -0.86 -4.81
N VAL A 57 -10.13 -0.45 -3.55
CA VAL A 57 -9.15 -0.85 -2.52
C VAL A 57 -9.87 -1.38 -1.30
N LYS A 58 -9.45 -2.57 -0.85
CA LYS A 58 -9.85 -3.13 0.45
C LYS A 58 -8.60 -3.39 1.26
N LEU A 59 -8.49 -2.76 2.41
CA LEU A 59 -7.39 -2.97 3.35
C LEU A 59 -7.79 -3.95 4.43
N THR A 60 -6.87 -4.85 4.79
CA THR A 60 -7.05 -5.76 5.93
C THR A 60 -5.76 -5.87 6.72
N THR A 61 -5.89 -6.16 8.02
CA THR A 61 -4.76 -6.47 8.89
C THR A 61 -4.77 -7.97 9.15
N TYR A 62 -3.67 -8.67 8.81
CA TYR A 62 -3.58 -10.11 9.02
C TYR A 62 -2.82 -10.48 10.31
N GLY A 63 -2.32 -9.47 11.04
CA GLY A 63 -1.65 -9.65 12.33
C GLY A 63 -0.93 -8.40 12.79
N LYS A 64 -0.13 -8.61 13.82
CA LYS A 64 0.81 -7.61 14.34
C LYS A 64 2.16 -8.28 14.58
N THR A 65 3.23 -7.51 14.37
CA THR A 65 4.58 -7.95 14.73
C THR A 65 4.74 -8.05 16.24
N ASN A 66 5.88 -8.59 16.69
CA ASN A 66 6.24 -8.61 18.11
C ASN A 66 6.35 -7.20 18.70
N GLU A 67 6.78 -6.21 17.92
CA GLU A 67 6.84 -4.79 18.30
C GLU A 67 5.50 -4.05 18.06
N ARG A 68 4.40 -4.81 17.85
CA ARG A 68 3.01 -4.36 17.74
C ARG A 68 2.67 -3.54 16.50
N ARG A 69 3.51 -3.57 15.47
CA ARG A 69 3.20 -2.93 14.19
C ARG A 69 2.18 -3.75 13.41
N PRO A 70 1.15 -3.13 12.82
CA PRO A 70 0.17 -3.87 12.02
C PRO A 70 0.82 -4.43 10.75
N LEU A 71 0.42 -5.65 10.39
CA LEU A 71 0.76 -6.29 9.12
C LEU A 71 -0.45 -6.17 8.19
N LEU A 72 -0.26 -5.50 7.05
CA LEU A 72 -1.34 -5.11 6.15
C LEU A 72 -1.35 -5.94 4.88
N LEU A 73 -2.55 -6.16 4.34
CA LEU A 73 -2.77 -6.55 2.95
C LEU A 73 -3.75 -5.56 2.31
N ALA A 74 -3.39 -5.03 1.15
CA ALA A 74 -4.28 -4.28 0.30
C ALA A 74 -4.70 -5.14 -0.89
N TYR A 75 -6.00 -5.34 -1.06
CA TYR A 75 -6.58 -5.91 -2.28
C TYR A 75 -6.95 -4.76 -3.20
N VAL A 76 -6.42 -4.80 -4.41
CA VAL A 76 -6.59 -3.72 -5.39
C VAL A 76 -7.06 -4.31 -6.70
N SER A 77 -8.18 -3.80 -7.22
CA SER A 77 -8.71 -4.20 -8.52
C SER A 77 -9.70 -3.17 -9.06
N SER A 78 -10.32 -3.45 -10.22
CA SER A 78 -11.45 -2.66 -10.69
C SER A 78 -12.64 -2.77 -9.71
N ALA A 79 -13.53 -1.79 -9.71
CA ALA A 79 -14.71 -1.80 -8.86
C ALA A 79 -15.58 -3.06 -9.08
N GLU A 80 -15.70 -3.52 -10.33
CA GLU A 80 -16.40 -4.76 -10.68
C GLU A 80 -15.75 -5.99 -10.04
N ASN A 81 -14.43 -6.13 -10.16
CA ASN A 81 -13.70 -7.25 -9.57
C ASN A 81 -13.76 -7.20 -8.03
N MET A 82 -13.67 -6.00 -7.44
CA MET A 82 -13.77 -5.84 -5.98
C MET A 82 -15.14 -6.26 -5.44
N ALA A 83 -16.21 -5.97 -6.16
CA ALA A 83 -17.55 -6.45 -5.81
C ALA A 83 -17.69 -7.99 -5.90
N ASN A 84 -16.83 -8.64 -6.70
CA ASN A 84 -16.87 -10.08 -6.98
C ASN A 84 -15.67 -10.85 -6.41
N LEU A 85 -14.92 -10.29 -5.46
CA LEU A 85 -13.68 -10.90 -4.94
C LEU A 85 -13.84 -12.34 -4.48
N GLU A 86 -14.93 -12.65 -3.78
CA GLU A 86 -15.16 -14.02 -3.27
C GLU A 86 -15.42 -15.00 -4.43
N THR A 87 -16.15 -14.59 -5.46
CA THR A 87 -16.37 -15.41 -6.66
C THR A 87 -15.04 -15.70 -7.35
N ILE A 88 -14.22 -14.68 -7.56
CA ILE A 88 -12.88 -14.81 -8.16
C ILE A 88 -12.02 -15.78 -7.33
N ARG A 89 -12.03 -15.64 -5.99
CA ARG A 89 -11.30 -16.54 -5.10
C ARG A 89 -11.78 -18.00 -5.24
N GLN A 90 -13.08 -18.23 -5.31
CA GLN A 90 -13.65 -19.57 -5.47
C GLN A 90 -13.31 -20.19 -6.83
N GLU A 91 -13.28 -19.41 -7.90
CA GLU A 91 -12.83 -19.88 -9.22
C GLU A 91 -11.38 -20.37 -9.16
N HIS A 92 -10.49 -19.63 -8.50
CA HIS A 92 -9.10 -20.05 -8.31
C HIS A 92 -9.01 -21.35 -7.50
N LEU A 93 -9.77 -21.48 -6.41
CA LEU A 93 -9.78 -22.72 -5.61
C LEU A 93 -10.31 -23.93 -6.38
N LYS A 94 -11.27 -23.76 -7.27
CA LYS A 94 -11.73 -24.81 -8.17
C LYS A 94 -10.69 -25.15 -9.21
N ALA A 95 -10.07 -24.13 -9.84
CA ALA A 95 -9.02 -24.32 -10.85
C ALA A 95 -7.84 -25.12 -10.29
N THR A 96 -7.43 -24.90 -9.03
CA THR A 96 -6.35 -25.71 -8.40
C THR A 96 -6.69 -27.17 -8.23
N LYS A 97 -7.99 -27.53 -8.28
CA LYS A 97 -8.48 -28.91 -8.22
C LYS A 97 -8.75 -29.51 -9.61
N GLY A 98 -8.52 -28.73 -10.68
CA GLY A 98 -8.89 -29.13 -12.03
C GLY A 98 -10.38 -29.00 -12.36
N GLU A 99 -11.15 -28.26 -11.53
CA GLU A 99 -12.61 -28.12 -11.63
C GLU A 99 -13.00 -26.80 -12.32
N GLY A 100 -12.39 -26.46 -13.46
CA GLY A 100 -12.68 -25.25 -14.22
C GLY A 100 -11.49 -24.31 -14.34
N ASN A 101 -11.74 -23.11 -14.84
CA ASN A 101 -10.73 -22.07 -15.06
C ASN A 101 -11.04 -20.82 -14.23
N ALA A 102 -10.00 -20.13 -13.80
CA ALA A 102 -10.14 -18.80 -13.20
C ALA A 102 -10.29 -17.73 -14.30
N SER A 103 -11.22 -16.82 -14.12
CA SER A 103 -11.53 -15.76 -15.09
C SER A 103 -10.57 -14.56 -14.99
N LYS A 104 -9.99 -14.32 -13.82
CA LYS A 104 -9.09 -13.22 -13.52
C LYS A 104 -7.77 -13.73 -12.99
N ALA A 105 -6.68 -12.99 -13.17
CA ALA A 105 -5.41 -13.27 -12.51
C ALA A 105 -5.41 -12.78 -11.06
N ILE A 106 -4.70 -13.46 -10.18
CA ILE A 106 -4.37 -12.97 -8.84
C ILE A 106 -2.85 -12.84 -8.78
N VAL A 107 -2.39 -11.62 -8.48
CA VAL A 107 -0.95 -11.30 -8.33
C VAL A 107 -0.70 -10.87 -6.91
N TRP A 108 0.28 -11.49 -6.24
CA TRP A 108 0.69 -11.11 -4.91
C TRP A 108 2.06 -10.42 -4.97
N LEU A 109 2.11 -9.18 -4.50
CA LEU A 109 3.31 -8.37 -4.41
C LEU A 109 3.67 -8.17 -2.93
N SER A 110 4.78 -8.77 -2.51
CA SER A 110 5.30 -8.63 -1.15
C SER A 110 6.56 -7.79 -1.18
N TYR A 111 6.61 -6.78 -0.33
CA TYR A 111 7.71 -5.82 -0.27
C TYR A 111 8.43 -5.87 1.07
N ASN A 112 9.69 -5.48 1.09
CA ASN A 112 10.48 -5.22 2.28
C ASN A 112 10.59 -6.42 3.25
N VAL A 113 10.93 -7.58 2.70
CA VAL A 113 11.28 -8.80 3.49
C VAL A 113 12.46 -8.49 4.42
N HIS A 114 13.47 -7.80 3.89
CA HIS A 114 14.55 -7.26 4.69
C HIS A 114 14.31 -5.77 4.95
N GLY A 115 14.21 -5.41 6.22
CA GLY A 115 13.83 -4.05 6.62
C GLY A 115 14.79 -2.97 6.16
N ASN A 116 16.09 -3.27 6.05
CA ASN A 116 17.10 -2.33 5.54
C ASN A 116 17.12 -2.16 4.00
N GLU A 117 16.32 -2.93 3.27
CA GLU A 117 16.04 -2.70 1.85
C GLU A 117 14.86 -1.73 1.70
N SER A 118 14.97 -0.57 2.34
CA SER A 118 13.87 0.35 2.59
C SER A 118 13.15 0.87 1.34
N VAL A 119 13.84 0.94 0.20
CA VAL A 119 13.27 1.36 -1.10
C VAL A 119 12.07 0.48 -1.53
N GLY A 120 12.03 -0.77 -1.09
CA GLY A 120 10.92 -1.68 -1.42
C GLY A 120 9.56 -1.15 -0.98
N THR A 121 9.46 -0.65 0.25
CA THR A 121 8.21 -0.08 0.77
C THR A 121 7.85 1.24 0.08
N GLU A 122 8.83 2.10 -0.23
CA GLU A 122 8.60 3.31 -1.03
C GLU A 122 8.02 2.94 -2.40
N SER A 123 8.58 1.90 -3.04
CA SER A 123 8.08 1.38 -4.31
C SER A 123 6.66 0.82 -4.19
N SER A 124 6.30 0.20 -3.04
CA SER A 124 4.94 -0.31 -2.83
C SER A 124 3.89 0.80 -2.83
N MET A 125 4.20 1.96 -2.22
CA MET A 125 3.31 3.12 -2.21
C MET A 125 3.13 3.71 -3.61
N LEU A 126 4.21 3.77 -4.40
CA LEU A 126 4.13 4.21 -5.79
C LEU A 126 3.31 3.23 -6.64
N THR A 127 3.56 1.92 -6.47
CA THR A 127 2.87 0.87 -7.22
C THR A 127 1.35 0.94 -7.04
N ILE A 128 0.87 1.02 -5.79
CA ILE A 128 -0.58 1.10 -5.55
C ILE A 128 -1.16 2.40 -6.11
N TYR A 129 -0.47 3.52 -5.98
CA TYR A 129 -0.90 4.79 -6.54
C TYR A 129 -1.03 4.73 -8.07
N GLU A 130 -0.02 4.20 -8.77
CA GLU A 130 -0.06 4.06 -10.22
C GLU A 130 -1.17 3.11 -10.68
N LEU A 131 -1.38 1.98 -10.01
CA LEU A 131 -2.48 1.06 -10.29
C LEU A 131 -3.85 1.74 -10.15
N LEU A 132 -4.00 2.67 -9.21
CA LEU A 132 -5.25 3.40 -9.00
C LEU A 132 -5.41 4.62 -9.92
N THR A 133 -4.36 5.05 -10.61
CA THR A 133 -4.35 6.28 -11.43
C THR A 133 -3.98 6.00 -12.87
N SER A 134 -2.71 5.92 -13.18
CA SER A 134 -2.16 5.85 -14.55
C SER A 134 -2.18 4.44 -15.17
N LYS A 135 -2.38 3.38 -14.37
CA LYS A 135 -2.31 1.97 -14.77
C LYS A 135 -3.59 1.18 -14.46
N LYS A 136 -4.74 1.86 -14.47
CA LYS A 136 -6.05 1.26 -14.13
C LYS A 136 -6.41 0.07 -15.02
N GLU A 137 -5.95 0.08 -16.26
CA GLU A 137 -6.20 -0.96 -17.25
C GLU A 137 -5.70 -2.35 -16.81
N TYR A 138 -4.66 -2.42 -15.99
CA TYR A 138 -4.16 -3.69 -15.46
C TYR A 138 -5.13 -4.33 -14.45
N LEU A 139 -5.96 -3.52 -13.80
CA LEU A 139 -6.91 -3.98 -12.80
C LEU A 139 -8.20 -4.59 -13.38
N GLU A 140 -8.45 -4.43 -14.67
CA GLU A 140 -9.65 -4.98 -15.32
C GLU A 140 -9.66 -6.52 -15.31
N ASN A 141 -8.49 -7.14 -15.45
CA ASN A 141 -8.35 -8.59 -15.49
C ASN A 141 -7.50 -9.18 -14.35
N THR A 142 -7.16 -8.36 -13.35
CA THR A 142 -6.25 -8.76 -12.29
C THR A 142 -6.74 -8.25 -10.93
N VAL A 143 -6.66 -9.11 -9.94
CA VAL A 143 -6.70 -8.71 -8.51
C VAL A 143 -5.26 -8.68 -8.02
N VAL A 144 -4.79 -7.52 -7.58
CA VAL A 144 -3.47 -7.36 -7.00
C VAL A 144 -3.58 -7.36 -5.47
N ILE A 145 -2.82 -8.22 -4.82
CA ILE A 145 -2.69 -8.26 -3.36
C ILE A 145 -1.32 -7.66 -3.03
N ILE A 146 -1.30 -6.60 -2.25
CA ILE A 146 -0.06 -5.92 -1.88
C ILE A 146 0.16 -6.07 -0.37
N ASP A 147 1.31 -6.66 0.00
CA ASP A 147 1.87 -6.57 1.34
C ASP A 147 2.97 -5.50 1.29
N PRO A 148 2.71 -4.30 1.82
CA PRO A 148 3.62 -3.18 1.64
C PRO A 148 4.91 -3.29 2.45
N CYS A 149 4.92 -4.10 3.50
CA CYS A 149 6.08 -4.25 4.37
C CYS A 149 5.99 -5.51 5.23
N LEU A 150 6.62 -6.59 4.78
CA LEU A 150 6.67 -7.86 5.52
C LEU A 150 7.44 -7.78 6.83
N ASN A 151 8.46 -6.91 6.90
CA ASN A 151 9.33 -6.76 8.07
C ASN A 151 9.32 -5.31 8.61
N PRO A 152 8.21 -4.84 9.16
CA PRO A 152 8.12 -3.47 9.64
C PRO A 152 9.00 -3.19 10.88
N ASP A 153 9.34 -4.21 11.68
CA ASP A 153 10.24 -4.05 12.83
C ASP A 153 11.66 -3.79 12.35
N GLY A 154 12.14 -4.57 11.38
CA GLY A 154 13.44 -4.35 10.76
C GLY A 154 13.52 -3.03 10.01
N ARG A 155 12.44 -2.68 9.28
CA ARG A 155 12.36 -1.40 8.56
C ARG A 155 12.50 -0.20 9.50
N ASP A 156 11.71 -0.13 10.55
CA ASP A 156 11.75 1.00 11.47
C ASP A 156 13.08 1.07 12.24
N ARG A 157 13.71 -0.07 12.51
CA ARG A 157 15.06 -0.12 13.10
C ARG A 157 16.06 0.54 12.16
N TYR A 158 16.07 0.16 10.89
CA TYR A 158 16.94 0.77 9.88
C TYR A 158 16.65 2.26 9.69
N ASN A 159 15.40 2.63 9.51
CA ASN A 159 15.02 4.01 9.26
C ASN A 159 15.35 4.92 10.45
N ASN A 160 15.12 4.46 11.68
CA ASN A 160 15.48 5.22 12.88
C ASN A 160 16.99 5.43 13.00
N TRP A 161 17.78 4.38 12.69
CA TRP A 161 19.24 4.51 12.63
C TRP A 161 19.67 5.48 11.51
N TYR A 162 19.18 5.30 10.29
CA TYR A 162 19.55 6.15 9.15
C TYR A 162 19.24 7.62 9.43
N LEU A 163 18.04 7.92 9.90
CA LEU A 163 17.64 9.30 10.21
C LEU A 163 18.46 9.97 11.32
N GLN A 164 19.12 9.21 12.18
CA GLN A 164 20.03 9.76 13.20
C GLN A 164 21.40 10.14 12.65
N TYR A 165 21.86 9.44 11.61
CA TYR A 165 23.23 9.54 11.14
C TYR A 165 23.36 10.12 9.72
N LYS A 166 22.26 10.20 8.95
CA LYS A 166 22.30 10.78 7.61
C LYS A 166 22.76 12.23 7.67
N ASN A 167 23.58 12.60 6.67
CA ASN A 167 23.97 13.99 6.43
C ASN A 167 23.09 14.66 5.34
N THR A 168 23.15 15.99 5.26
CA THR A 168 22.46 16.75 4.23
C THR A 168 23.41 17.87 3.75
N PRO A 169 23.95 17.77 2.53
CA PRO A 169 23.85 16.67 1.56
C PRO A 169 24.53 15.38 2.05
N TYR A 170 24.39 14.28 1.29
CA TYR A 170 25.01 13.00 1.62
C TYR A 170 26.51 13.14 1.86
N GLU A 171 26.99 12.45 2.89
CA GLU A 171 28.43 12.37 3.16
C GLU A 171 29.09 11.41 2.17
N LEU A 172 30.16 11.88 1.52
CA LEU A 172 30.89 11.09 0.53
C LEU A 172 31.99 10.23 1.15
N ASP A 173 32.34 10.45 2.42
CA ASP A 173 33.31 9.61 3.11
C ASP A 173 32.71 8.22 3.36
N PRO A 174 33.28 7.15 2.76
CA PRO A 174 32.78 5.80 2.95
C PRO A 174 32.88 5.30 4.40
N ASN A 175 33.64 5.97 5.26
CA ASN A 175 33.76 5.65 6.67
C ASN A 175 32.74 6.40 7.54
N SER A 176 31.93 7.26 6.96
CA SER A 176 30.86 7.94 7.71
C SER A 176 29.82 6.94 8.25
N LYS A 177 29.27 7.25 9.41
CA LYS A 177 28.25 6.40 10.05
C LYS A 177 26.99 6.22 9.21
N GLU A 178 26.68 7.12 8.29
CA GLU A 178 25.50 6.96 7.42
C GLU A 178 25.63 5.79 6.44
N HIS A 179 26.85 5.26 6.24
CA HIS A 179 27.11 4.10 5.39
C HIS A 179 27.27 2.80 6.17
N HIS A 180 27.24 2.84 7.50
CA HIS A 180 27.51 1.69 8.37
C HIS A 180 26.39 1.49 9.37
N GLU A 181 25.36 0.73 8.94
CA GLU A 181 24.30 0.30 9.84
C GLU A 181 24.90 -0.47 11.03
N GLY A 182 24.50 -0.05 12.23
CA GLY A 182 24.98 -0.70 13.46
C GLY A 182 24.38 -2.09 13.66
N TRP A 183 25.02 -2.88 14.51
CA TRP A 183 24.42 -4.07 15.04
C TRP A 183 23.36 -3.65 16.07
N TRP A 184 22.21 -4.10 15.97
CA TRP A 184 21.48 -5.12 15.22
C TRP A 184 20.83 -4.52 13.96
N THR A 185 21.09 -5.11 12.80
CA THR A 185 20.67 -4.53 11.53
C THR A 185 19.17 -4.66 11.27
N GLY A 186 18.64 -3.78 10.42
CA GLY A 186 17.25 -3.83 9.98
C GLY A 186 16.94 -4.98 9.01
N ARG A 187 17.94 -5.76 8.58
CA ARG A 187 17.72 -6.92 7.72
C ARG A 187 16.77 -7.92 8.35
N SER A 188 17.04 -8.30 9.59
CA SER A 188 16.30 -9.32 10.31
C SER A 188 15.04 -8.76 11.02
N ASN A 189 14.13 -9.65 11.38
CA ASN A 189 12.95 -9.32 12.19
C ASN A 189 13.34 -9.05 13.68
N HIS A 190 12.34 -8.90 14.55
CA HIS A 190 12.53 -8.70 15.98
C HIS A 190 13.40 -9.79 16.64
N TYR A 191 13.28 -11.04 16.21
CA TYR A 191 14.00 -12.17 16.77
C TYR A 191 15.35 -12.46 16.09
N MET A 192 15.86 -11.57 15.27
CA MET A 192 17.07 -11.73 14.45
C MET A 192 16.96 -12.81 13.37
N PHE A 193 15.76 -13.25 13.02
CA PHE A 193 15.59 -14.16 11.90
C PHE A 193 15.62 -13.39 10.58
N ASP A 194 16.39 -13.90 9.64
CA ASP A 194 16.28 -13.58 8.23
C ASP A 194 15.00 -14.23 7.72
N LEU A 195 14.15 -13.44 7.04
CA LEU A 195 12.83 -13.91 6.60
C LEU A 195 12.83 -14.53 5.19
N ASN A 196 13.98 -14.79 4.63
CA ASN A 196 14.10 -15.54 3.37
C ASN A 196 13.72 -17.00 3.54
#